data_5eff3d2f6a717501013ceb5339e3d083
#
_entry.id   5eff3d2f6a717501013ceb5339e3d083
#
_cell.length_a   1.000
_cell.length_b   1.000
_cell.length_c   1.000
_cell.angle_alpha   90.00
_cell.angle_beta   90.00
_cell.angle_gamma   90.00
#
_symmetry.space_group_name_H-M   'P 1'
#
loop_
_entity.id
_entity.type
_entity.pdbx_description
1 polymer ?
#
loop_
_entity_poly.entity_id
_entity_poly.type
_entity_poly.pdbx_seq_one_letter_code
_entity_poly.pdbx_strand_id
1 'polypeptide(L)'
;MRPIISIAIAASLAAGVAAQPHNHRHRHVKKDAASPIDKRDVVVVYEKGPTVITYELGGKLITEEEAKKGIQDGLYVVVGETTPTSSPLPPASTSKSPQPSKDAQFFEAKVEKPTTSPTPTPTPTPTPTPTPTPSPSSTSPPASTKSPTGGSGGSGVNSEFPSGKIPCSHFVSDYGAVPIPWLGTNGWTGIQKTPNYNIGDAAIAFIETAISGDGGCTKKCFCSYACPVGYQKTQWPSAQGATKQSIGGLYCNSDGYLELTRPEKKTLCEQGAGGVTVKNDLDQQVSVCRTDYPGTESMVIPTVPQPGESLVLTNPLSSDYYVWNNSPTTAQYYVNKAGYGPEDACVWKSSKDPLGAGNWAPINIGTGKSSDGNTYISIFNNAPTSTALLDFNVEIVGDVNSKCALVDGVYTGGGTGCTTAISGNGQATIRFYKN
;
A
#
# COMPACT_ATOMS: atom_id res chain seq x y z
N MET A 1 -13.84 31.23 0.14
CA MET A 1 -12.91 30.11 -0.05
C MET A 1 -12.86 29.84 -1.54
N ARG A 2 -11.70 30.02 -2.18
CA ARG A 2 -11.54 29.71 -3.61
C ARG A 2 -11.23 28.21 -3.75
N PRO A 3 -11.84 27.48 -4.67
CA PRO A 3 -11.48 26.08 -4.87
C PRO A 3 -10.04 25.95 -5.39
N ILE A 4 -9.23 25.14 -4.74
CA ILE A 4 -7.90 24.76 -5.24
C ILE A 4 -8.12 23.64 -6.25
N ILE A 5 -7.72 23.88 -7.48
CA ILE A 5 -7.85 22.90 -8.57
C ILE A 5 -6.51 22.17 -8.69
N SER A 6 -6.53 20.86 -8.64
CA SER A 6 -5.33 20.00 -8.76
C SER A 6 -5.02 19.68 -10.23
N ILE A 7 -3.76 19.79 -10.63
CA ILE A 7 -3.26 19.39 -11.96
C ILE A 7 -2.48 18.09 -11.83
N ALA A 8 -2.77 17.12 -12.68
CA ALA A 8 -1.95 15.93 -12.83
C ALA A 8 -0.96 16.13 -13.99
N ILE A 9 0.33 15.83 -13.78
CA ILE A 9 1.35 15.82 -14.81
C ILE A 9 1.62 14.38 -15.19
N ALA A 10 1.34 14.02 -16.44
CA ALA A 10 1.68 12.71 -17.00
C ALA A 10 2.84 12.88 -17.99
N ALA A 11 3.95 12.19 -17.74
CA ALA A 11 5.06 12.09 -18.69
C ALA A 11 4.92 10.79 -19.49
N SER A 12 4.56 10.88 -20.76
CA SER A 12 4.50 9.74 -21.68
C SER A 12 5.77 9.67 -22.54
N LEU A 13 6.48 8.53 -22.47
CA LEU A 13 7.58 8.19 -23.37
C LEU A 13 6.98 7.57 -24.64
N ALA A 14 6.87 8.34 -25.71
CA ALA A 14 6.57 7.81 -27.03
C ALA A 14 7.86 7.39 -27.73
N ALA A 15 8.16 6.08 -27.74
CA ALA A 15 9.20 5.51 -28.60
C ALA A 15 8.59 5.28 -30.01
N GLY A 16 8.81 6.22 -30.89
CA GLY A 16 8.44 6.08 -32.29
C GLY A 16 9.43 5.17 -33.01
N VAL A 17 9.02 3.96 -33.35
CA VAL A 17 9.76 3.09 -34.30
C VAL A 17 9.30 3.42 -35.71
N ALA A 18 10.09 4.19 -36.43
CA ALA A 18 9.90 4.36 -37.88
C ALA A 18 10.53 3.16 -38.60
N ALA A 19 9.70 2.21 -39.02
CA ALA A 19 10.12 1.15 -39.92
C ALA A 19 10.06 1.66 -41.38
N GLN A 20 11.19 1.82 -42.04
CA GLN A 20 11.26 2.02 -43.49
C GLN A 20 11.18 0.67 -44.21
N PRO A 21 10.35 0.53 -45.28
CA PRO A 21 10.30 -0.68 -46.06
C PRO A 21 11.46 -0.71 -47.04
N HIS A 22 12.38 -1.65 -46.88
CA HIS A 22 13.36 -1.97 -47.91
C HIS A 22 12.82 -3.05 -48.84
N ASN A 23 12.64 -2.68 -50.13
CA ASN A 23 12.37 -3.60 -51.21
C ASN A 23 13.64 -4.39 -51.55
N HIS A 24 13.66 -5.69 -51.27
CA HIS A 24 14.68 -6.59 -51.79
C HIS A 24 14.15 -7.44 -52.95
N ARG A 25 14.70 -7.20 -54.15
CA ARG A 25 14.59 -8.08 -55.30
C ARG A 25 15.40 -9.35 -55.04
N HIS A 26 14.74 -10.50 -55.05
CA HIS A 26 15.40 -11.80 -55.04
C HIS A 26 16.09 -12.10 -56.36
N ARG A 27 17.40 -12.38 -56.28
CA ARG A 27 18.20 -12.99 -57.35
C ARG A 27 18.68 -14.35 -56.83
N HIS A 28 18.20 -15.43 -57.47
CA HIS A 28 18.63 -16.80 -57.15
C HIS A 28 20.05 -17.01 -57.67
N VAL A 29 20.97 -17.43 -56.79
CA VAL A 29 22.26 -18.05 -57.15
C VAL A 29 22.42 -19.32 -56.32
N LYS A 30 22.93 -20.36 -56.99
CA LYS A 30 23.06 -21.75 -56.58
C LYS A 30 23.95 -21.93 -55.35
N LYS A 31 23.61 -22.99 -54.59
CA LYS A 31 24.36 -23.53 -53.45
C LYS A 31 25.77 -23.96 -53.83
N ASP A 32 26.74 -23.60 -52.99
CA ASP A 32 27.88 -24.45 -52.68
C ASP A 32 28.41 -24.13 -51.25
N ALA A 33 28.66 -25.24 -50.52
CA ALA A 33 29.54 -25.45 -49.38
C ALA A 33 29.45 -24.54 -48.12
N ALA A 34 29.22 -25.22 -46.98
CA ALA A 34 29.17 -24.74 -45.62
C ALA A 34 30.45 -24.04 -45.16
N SER A 35 30.27 -22.82 -44.60
CA SER A 35 31.20 -22.19 -43.66
C SER A 35 30.47 -21.91 -42.35
N PRO A 36 31.12 -21.96 -41.16
CA PRO A 36 30.45 -21.81 -39.90
C PRO A 36 29.88 -20.39 -39.73
N ILE A 37 28.61 -20.34 -39.32
CA ILE A 37 27.90 -19.09 -39.08
C ILE A 37 28.43 -18.49 -37.77
N ASP A 38 29.21 -17.43 -37.90
CA ASP A 38 29.50 -16.53 -36.76
C ASP A 38 28.21 -15.93 -36.26
N LYS A 39 27.88 -16.21 -34.98
CA LYS A 39 26.80 -15.56 -34.26
C LYS A 39 27.12 -14.06 -34.16
N ARG A 40 26.45 -13.25 -34.96
CA ARG A 40 26.46 -11.79 -34.77
C ARG A 40 25.55 -11.46 -33.60
N ASP A 41 26.12 -11.01 -32.51
CA ASP A 41 25.37 -10.40 -31.41
C ASP A 41 24.75 -9.10 -31.92
N VAL A 42 23.42 -9.05 -31.91
CA VAL A 42 22.69 -7.82 -32.20
C VAL A 42 22.76 -6.95 -30.93
N VAL A 43 23.57 -5.90 -30.97
CA VAL A 43 23.60 -4.87 -29.94
C VAL A 43 22.49 -3.88 -30.24
N VAL A 44 21.43 -3.89 -29.41
CA VAL A 44 20.36 -2.88 -29.45
C VAL A 44 20.84 -1.66 -28.68
N VAL A 45 21.14 -0.57 -29.38
CA VAL A 45 21.48 0.72 -28.78
C VAL A 45 20.19 1.51 -28.62
N TYR A 46 19.79 1.80 -27.36
CA TYR A 46 18.67 2.69 -27.06
C TYR A 46 19.18 4.13 -26.95
N GLU A 47 18.76 5.00 -27.86
CA GLU A 47 18.97 6.45 -27.73
C GLU A 47 17.78 7.07 -27.00
N LYS A 48 18.06 7.97 -26.04
CA LYS A 48 17.04 8.74 -25.33
C LYS A 48 16.40 9.73 -26.29
N GLY A 49 15.09 9.56 -26.54
CA GLY A 49 14.29 10.60 -27.18
C GLY A 49 14.04 11.79 -26.24
N PRO A 50 13.65 12.95 -26.79
CA PRO A 50 13.32 14.12 -25.97
C PRO A 50 12.13 13.81 -25.05
N THR A 51 12.23 14.23 -23.77
CA THR A 51 11.14 14.13 -22.80
C THR A 51 10.09 15.18 -23.16
N VAL A 52 8.86 14.73 -23.44
CA VAL A 52 7.71 15.61 -23.67
C VAL A 52 6.89 15.63 -22.37
N ILE A 53 6.78 16.81 -21.77
CA ILE A 53 5.95 17.04 -20.58
C ILE A 53 4.58 17.49 -21.06
N THR A 54 3.54 16.78 -20.64
CA THR A 54 2.15 17.14 -20.91
C THR A 54 1.44 17.50 -19.60
N TYR A 55 0.61 18.53 -19.63
CA TYR A 55 -0.14 19.01 -18.48
C TYR A 55 -1.62 18.68 -18.69
N GLU A 56 -2.24 18.12 -17.65
CA GLU A 56 -3.66 17.76 -17.65
C GLU A 56 -4.38 18.40 -16.48
N LEU A 57 -5.51 19.04 -16.75
CA LEU A 57 -6.37 19.69 -15.76
C LEU A 57 -7.80 19.15 -15.90
N GLY A 58 -8.27 18.41 -14.89
CA GLY A 58 -9.63 17.87 -14.87
C GLY A 58 -9.95 16.93 -16.05
N GLY A 59 -8.99 16.12 -16.50
CA GLY A 59 -9.18 15.19 -17.64
C GLY A 59 -8.99 15.83 -19.01
N LYS A 60 -8.52 17.11 -19.07
CA LYS A 60 -8.29 17.82 -20.32
C LYS A 60 -6.85 18.29 -20.43
N LEU A 61 -6.20 18.00 -21.55
CA LEU A 61 -4.86 18.50 -21.81
C LEU A 61 -4.85 20.02 -21.92
N ILE A 62 -3.95 20.67 -21.23
CA ILE A 62 -3.73 22.12 -21.27
C ILE A 62 -2.30 22.41 -21.76
N THR A 63 -2.07 23.61 -22.23
CA THR A 63 -0.76 24.03 -22.72
C THR A 63 0.22 24.24 -21.55
N GLU A 64 1.52 24.09 -21.82
CA GLU A 64 2.57 24.36 -20.83
C GLU A 64 2.50 25.77 -20.25
N GLU A 65 2.17 26.75 -21.10
CA GLU A 65 2.03 28.15 -20.70
C GLU A 65 0.86 28.37 -19.76
N GLU A 66 -0.28 27.76 -20.04
CA GLU A 66 -1.48 27.82 -19.20
C GLU A 66 -1.25 27.13 -17.86
N ALA A 67 -0.58 25.97 -17.86
CA ALA A 67 -0.21 25.25 -16.66
C ALA A 67 0.75 26.07 -15.78
N LYS A 68 1.82 26.60 -16.35
CA LYS A 68 2.81 27.43 -15.63
C LYS A 68 2.19 28.70 -15.05
N LYS A 69 1.34 29.36 -15.81
CA LYS A 69 0.65 30.57 -15.33
C LYS A 69 -0.30 30.25 -14.18
N GLY A 70 -1.09 29.17 -14.29
CA GLY A 70 -2.01 28.78 -13.21
C GLY A 70 -1.29 28.36 -11.93
N ILE A 71 -0.09 27.77 -12.04
CA ILE A 71 0.77 27.42 -10.91
C ILE A 71 1.34 28.72 -10.27
N GLN A 72 1.82 29.65 -11.07
CA GLN A 72 2.39 30.93 -10.61
C GLN A 72 1.33 31.81 -9.94
N ASP A 73 0.10 31.79 -10.46
CA ASP A 73 -1.04 32.52 -9.89
C ASP A 73 -1.64 31.82 -8.65
N GLY A 74 -1.09 30.67 -8.22
CA GLY A 74 -1.58 29.90 -7.09
C GLY A 74 -2.96 29.27 -7.30
N LEU A 75 -3.40 29.14 -8.56
CA LEU A 75 -4.67 28.52 -8.95
C LEU A 75 -4.57 27.01 -9.10
N TYR A 76 -3.35 26.51 -9.41
CA TYR A 76 -3.08 25.11 -9.66
C TYR A 76 -1.97 24.58 -8.75
N VAL A 77 -2.07 23.32 -8.36
CA VAL A 77 -1.04 22.58 -7.62
C VAL A 77 -0.67 21.35 -8.46
N VAL A 78 0.63 21.15 -8.65
CA VAL A 78 1.16 19.98 -9.36
C VAL A 78 0.99 18.74 -8.50
N VAL A 79 0.30 17.72 -9.03
CA VAL A 79 0.08 16.44 -8.37
C VAL A 79 0.70 15.35 -9.26
N GLY A 80 1.84 14.79 -8.80
CA GLY A 80 2.55 13.71 -9.48
C GLY A 80 3.60 14.21 -10.49
N GLU A 81 4.83 14.34 -10.04
CA GLU A 81 6.01 14.51 -10.88
C GLU A 81 6.76 13.18 -10.96
N THR A 82 6.81 12.57 -12.14
CA THR A 82 7.70 11.44 -12.40
C THR A 82 8.82 11.89 -13.32
N THR A 83 9.98 12.23 -12.75
CA THR A 83 11.19 12.48 -13.53
C THR A 83 11.94 11.15 -13.69
N PRO A 84 12.16 10.65 -14.92
CA PRO A 84 12.97 9.44 -15.11
C PRO A 84 14.44 9.76 -14.86
N THR A 85 14.97 9.30 -13.73
CA THR A 85 16.40 9.37 -13.43
C THR A 85 17.10 8.12 -14.01
N SER A 86 17.87 8.26 -15.08
CA SER A 86 18.80 7.24 -15.53
C SER A 86 20.17 7.53 -14.93
N SER A 87 20.61 6.73 -13.98
CA SER A 87 22.02 6.69 -13.59
C SER A 87 22.82 5.82 -14.56
N PRO A 88 24.03 6.22 -14.94
CA PRO A 88 24.89 5.37 -15.77
C PRO A 88 25.36 4.15 -14.99
N LEU A 89 25.31 2.97 -15.62
CA LEU A 89 25.82 1.72 -15.09
C LEU A 89 27.35 1.79 -14.95
N PRO A 90 27.94 1.38 -13.82
CA PRO A 90 29.36 1.17 -13.70
C PRO A 90 29.81 -0.06 -14.50
N PRO A 91 31.08 -0.14 -14.97
CA PRO A 91 31.55 -1.24 -15.78
C PRO A 91 31.60 -2.55 -15.01
N ALA A 92 31.26 -3.65 -15.68
CA ALA A 92 31.17 -4.99 -15.13
C ALA A 92 32.51 -5.47 -14.55
N SER A 93 32.50 -5.80 -13.26
CA SER A 93 33.57 -6.57 -12.63
C SER A 93 33.06 -8.00 -12.38
N THR A 94 33.80 -8.96 -12.93
CA THR A 94 33.50 -10.39 -12.80
C THR A 94 33.99 -10.93 -11.47
N SER A 95 33.07 -11.26 -10.54
CA SER A 95 33.31 -12.25 -9.51
C SER A 95 32.01 -12.95 -9.12
N LYS A 96 32.01 -14.26 -9.26
CA LYS A 96 30.90 -15.14 -8.92
C LYS A 96 30.78 -15.28 -7.41
N SER A 97 29.66 -14.83 -6.85
CA SER A 97 29.16 -15.25 -5.55
C SER A 97 27.64 -15.40 -5.64
N PRO A 98 27.00 -16.34 -4.96
CA PRO A 98 25.57 -16.61 -5.19
C PRO A 98 24.72 -15.46 -4.69
N GLN A 99 23.91 -14.93 -5.61
CA GLN A 99 23.01 -13.81 -5.40
C GLN A 99 21.70 -14.33 -4.82
N PRO A 100 21.19 -13.75 -3.71
CA PRO A 100 19.84 -14.08 -3.24
C PRO A 100 18.81 -13.55 -4.25
N SER A 101 17.76 -14.33 -4.45
CA SER A 101 16.67 -14.05 -5.39
C SER A 101 16.02 -12.69 -5.13
N LYS A 102 15.75 -11.95 -6.22
CA LYS A 102 15.14 -10.62 -6.22
C LYS A 102 13.61 -10.70 -6.07
N ASP A 103 13.10 -11.39 -5.09
CA ASP A 103 11.66 -11.48 -4.83
C ASP A 103 11.35 -10.73 -3.55
N ALA A 104 10.79 -9.55 -3.68
CA ALA A 104 10.24 -8.62 -2.69
C ALA A 104 10.96 -7.25 -2.62
N GLN A 105 10.88 -6.46 -3.70
CA GLN A 105 11.12 -5.02 -3.59
C GLN A 105 9.82 -4.27 -3.91
N PHE A 106 9.29 -3.63 -2.89
CA PHE A 106 8.22 -2.66 -3.02
C PHE A 106 8.83 -1.32 -3.46
N PHE A 107 8.35 -0.74 -4.56
CA PHE A 107 8.82 0.56 -5.02
C PHE A 107 7.93 1.67 -4.45
N GLU A 108 8.46 2.43 -3.52
CA GLU A 108 7.88 3.67 -3.04
C GLU A 108 8.31 4.83 -3.94
N ALA A 109 7.38 5.68 -4.35
CA ALA A 109 7.67 6.85 -5.17
C ALA A 109 8.44 7.90 -4.34
N LYS A 110 9.62 8.30 -4.80
CA LYS A 110 10.51 9.27 -4.17
C LYS A 110 9.91 10.69 -4.26
N VAL A 111 9.58 11.27 -3.11
CA VAL A 111 9.21 12.69 -2.99
C VAL A 111 10.45 13.49 -2.61
N GLU A 112 10.81 14.49 -3.42
CA GLU A 112 11.95 15.38 -3.13
C GLU A 112 11.58 16.47 -2.12
N LYS A 113 12.58 16.83 -1.29
CA LYS A 113 12.53 17.71 -0.12
C LYS A 113 12.45 19.18 -0.52
N PRO A 114 11.56 20.01 0.06
CA PRO A 114 11.63 21.46 -0.08
C PRO A 114 12.76 22.06 0.77
N THR A 115 13.52 22.98 0.18
CA THR A 115 14.58 23.76 0.82
C THR A 115 13.98 24.78 1.79
N THR A 116 14.40 24.78 3.03
CA THR A 116 13.90 25.66 4.09
C THR A 116 14.62 27.01 4.09
N SER A 117 13.85 28.07 4.10
CA SER A 117 14.29 29.43 4.49
C SER A 117 13.99 29.65 5.98
N PRO A 118 14.81 30.39 6.72
CA PRO A 118 14.70 30.45 8.19
C PRO A 118 13.54 31.33 8.68
N THR A 119 12.78 30.77 9.63
CA THR A 119 11.66 31.40 10.30
C THR A 119 12.16 32.15 11.57
N PRO A 120 11.62 33.33 11.92
CA PRO A 120 12.00 34.06 13.12
C PRO A 120 11.43 33.43 14.41
N THR A 121 12.20 33.51 15.47
CA THR A 121 11.95 33.03 16.83
C THR A 121 10.73 33.68 17.47
N PRO A 122 9.76 32.93 18.05
CA PRO A 122 8.67 33.51 18.81
C PRO A 122 9.07 33.83 20.27
N THR A 123 8.58 34.95 20.76
CA THR A 123 8.65 35.45 22.14
C THR A 123 7.75 34.59 23.08
N PRO A 124 8.16 34.31 24.32
CA PRO A 124 7.38 33.48 25.22
C PRO A 124 6.12 34.16 25.77
N THR A 125 5.00 33.46 25.71
CA THR A 125 3.71 33.84 26.31
C THR A 125 3.58 33.21 27.71
N PRO A 126 2.99 33.92 28.72
CA PRO A 126 2.95 33.46 30.09
C PRO A 126 2.00 32.26 30.32
N THR A 127 2.41 31.38 31.23
CA THR A 127 1.76 30.17 31.69
C THR A 127 0.46 30.45 32.46
N PRO A 128 -0.66 29.79 32.17
CA PRO A 128 -1.85 29.83 33.05
C PRO A 128 -1.75 28.85 34.20
N THR A 129 -2.27 29.27 35.36
CA THR A 129 -2.35 28.59 36.64
C THR A 129 -3.32 27.39 36.58
N PRO A 130 -3.03 26.26 37.24
CA PRO A 130 -3.89 25.06 37.19
C PRO A 130 -5.15 25.19 37.98
N THR A 131 -6.28 24.79 37.37
CA THR A 131 -7.58 24.61 38.00
C THR A 131 -7.71 23.16 38.52
N PRO A 132 -8.36 22.89 39.68
CA PRO A 132 -8.38 21.57 40.29
C PRO A 132 -9.24 20.56 39.52
N THR A 133 -8.74 19.34 39.42
CA THR A 133 -9.33 18.15 38.81
C THR A 133 -10.46 17.59 39.64
N PRO A 134 -11.61 17.20 39.06
CA PRO A 134 -12.57 16.32 39.73
C PRO A 134 -12.16 14.84 39.55
N SER A 135 -12.37 14.09 40.64
CA SER A 135 -12.08 12.66 40.81
C SER A 135 -12.85 11.77 39.81
N PRO A 136 -12.28 10.64 39.34
CA PRO A 136 -12.93 9.78 38.36
C PRO A 136 -14.06 8.96 38.98
N SER A 137 -15.23 9.07 38.37
CA SER A 137 -16.38 8.17 38.62
C SER A 137 -16.21 6.95 37.70
N SER A 138 -16.20 5.76 38.28
CA SER A 138 -16.14 4.48 37.59
C SER A 138 -17.40 4.26 36.77
N THR A 139 -17.27 4.22 35.43
CA THR A 139 -18.32 3.77 34.52
C THR A 139 -17.92 2.45 33.90
N SER A 140 -18.77 1.45 34.10
CA SER A 140 -18.73 0.12 33.46
C SER A 140 -18.76 0.20 31.97
N PRO A 141 -18.21 -0.81 31.24
CA PRO A 141 -18.18 -0.80 29.77
C PRO A 141 -19.59 -0.84 29.19
N PRO A 142 -19.87 -0.14 28.09
CA PRO A 142 -21.16 -0.16 27.43
C PRO A 142 -21.45 -1.53 26.80
N ALA A 143 -22.63 -2.05 27.13
CA ALA A 143 -23.19 -3.26 26.53
C ALA A 143 -23.35 -3.10 25.03
N SER A 144 -23.00 -4.16 24.31
CA SER A 144 -23.21 -4.32 22.86
C SER A 144 -24.63 -3.95 22.47
N THR A 145 -24.81 -2.86 21.75
CA THR A 145 -26.07 -2.51 21.10
C THR A 145 -26.33 -3.48 19.95
N LYS A 146 -27.41 -4.23 20.05
CA LYS A 146 -27.95 -5.07 18.99
C LYS A 146 -28.28 -4.20 17.76
N SER A 147 -27.64 -4.47 16.63
CA SER A 147 -28.01 -3.93 15.32
C SER A 147 -29.41 -4.39 14.90
N PRO A 148 -30.15 -3.60 14.13
CA PRO A 148 -31.46 -3.97 13.63
C PRO A 148 -31.36 -5.12 12.63
N THR A 149 -32.16 -6.13 12.85
CA THR A 149 -32.35 -7.33 12.05
C THR A 149 -32.99 -6.98 10.70
N GLY A 150 -32.31 -7.30 9.60
CA GLY A 150 -32.88 -7.17 8.26
C GLY A 150 -31.89 -7.51 7.18
N GLY A 151 -31.45 -8.77 7.06
CA GLY A 151 -30.59 -9.21 5.96
C GLY A 151 -30.20 -10.66 6.13
N SER A 152 -30.81 -11.51 5.37
CA SER A 152 -30.73 -12.97 5.39
C SER A 152 -29.30 -13.49 5.24
N GLY A 153 -28.76 -14.23 6.21
CA GLY A 153 -27.98 -15.42 5.96
C GLY A 153 -26.48 -15.42 6.11
N GLY A 154 -25.80 -14.33 6.55
CA GLY A 154 -24.36 -14.35 6.83
C GLY A 154 -24.08 -14.64 8.33
N SER A 155 -23.07 -15.46 8.64
CA SER A 155 -22.61 -15.70 9.99
C SER A 155 -21.08 -15.71 10.09
N GLY A 156 -20.44 -14.61 9.65
CA GLY A 156 -19.00 -14.41 9.82
C GLY A 156 -18.12 -14.76 8.62
N VAL A 157 -16.82 -14.91 8.86
CA VAL A 157 -15.75 -15.00 7.84
C VAL A 157 -15.88 -16.17 6.87
N ASN A 158 -16.56 -17.24 7.27
CA ASN A 158 -16.77 -18.45 6.44
C ASN A 158 -18.07 -18.40 5.61
N SER A 159 -18.85 -17.33 5.72
CA SER A 159 -20.11 -17.21 4.99
C SER A 159 -19.88 -16.81 3.55
N GLU A 160 -20.52 -17.52 2.63
CA GLU A 160 -20.53 -17.16 1.21
C GLU A 160 -21.25 -15.83 1.01
N PHE A 161 -20.64 -14.94 0.25
CA PHE A 161 -21.21 -13.64 -0.05
C PHE A 161 -22.22 -13.73 -1.20
N PRO A 162 -23.46 -13.27 -1.01
CA PRO A 162 -24.48 -13.31 -2.04
C PRO A 162 -24.31 -12.13 -3.04
N SER A 163 -23.41 -12.31 -4.01
CA SER A 163 -23.08 -11.32 -5.03
C SER A 163 -24.33 -10.77 -5.72
N GLY A 164 -24.42 -9.44 -5.85
CA GLY A 164 -25.53 -8.74 -6.48
C GLY A 164 -26.80 -8.68 -5.63
N LYS A 165 -26.77 -9.05 -4.35
CA LYS A 165 -27.94 -9.06 -3.46
C LYS A 165 -27.89 -8.04 -2.34
N ILE A 166 -26.71 -7.62 -1.92
CA ILE A 166 -26.51 -6.71 -0.78
C ILE A 166 -26.42 -5.27 -1.31
N PRO A 167 -27.24 -4.33 -0.82
CA PRO A 167 -27.13 -2.92 -1.20
C PRO A 167 -25.76 -2.34 -0.84
N CYS A 168 -25.22 -1.47 -1.69
CA CYS A 168 -23.90 -0.84 -1.45
C CYS A 168 -23.86 0.01 -0.18
N SER A 169 -24.98 0.52 0.29
CA SER A 169 -25.10 1.26 1.55
C SER A 169 -24.89 0.39 2.80
N HIS A 170 -24.93 -0.95 2.64
CA HIS A 170 -24.78 -1.90 3.74
C HIS A 170 -23.31 -2.33 3.87
N PHE A 171 -22.71 -2.13 5.05
CA PHE A 171 -21.38 -2.65 5.33
C PHE A 171 -21.45 -4.15 5.67
N VAL A 172 -20.53 -4.93 5.14
CA VAL A 172 -20.63 -6.39 5.04
C VAL A 172 -20.05 -7.16 6.25
N SER A 173 -20.30 -6.68 7.47
CA SER A 173 -19.86 -7.35 8.72
C SER A 173 -20.38 -8.77 8.85
N ASP A 174 -21.60 -9.06 8.36
CA ASP A 174 -22.21 -10.39 8.42
C ASP A 174 -21.43 -11.43 7.60
N TYR A 175 -20.54 -10.98 6.73
CA TYR A 175 -19.67 -11.80 5.89
C TYR A 175 -18.20 -11.71 6.30
N GLY A 176 -17.93 -11.30 7.54
CA GLY A 176 -16.60 -11.33 8.15
C GLY A 176 -15.73 -10.08 7.93
N ALA A 177 -16.23 -9.03 7.26
CA ALA A 177 -15.52 -7.76 7.18
C ALA A 177 -15.56 -7.03 8.53
N VAL A 178 -14.46 -6.35 8.86
CA VAL A 178 -14.30 -5.57 10.09
C VAL A 178 -14.45 -4.09 9.76
N PRO A 179 -15.41 -3.38 10.37
CA PRO A 179 -15.60 -1.96 10.09
C PRO A 179 -14.48 -1.11 10.69
N ILE A 180 -14.10 -0.05 9.97
CA ILE A 180 -13.11 0.95 10.41
C ILE A 180 -13.84 2.30 10.58
N PRO A 181 -14.46 2.54 11.75
CA PRO A 181 -15.42 3.65 11.92
C PRO A 181 -14.78 5.03 11.89
N TRP A 182 -13.51 5.17 12.33
CA TRP A 182 -12.84 6.47 12.42
C TRP A 182 -12.46 7.08 11.07
N LEU A 183 -12.56 6.34 9.97
CA LEU A 183 -12.29 6.88 8.63
C LEU A 183 -13.47 7.69 8.07
N GLY A 184 -14.69 7.53 8.62
CA GLY A 184 -15.88 8.22 8.11
C GLY A 184 -16.42 7.64 6.79
N THR A 185 -15.92 6.50 6.36
CA THR A 185 -16.31 5.81 5.11
C THR A 185 -17.38 4.72 5.34
N ASN A 186 -18.19 4.85 6.40
CA ASN A 186 -19.20 3.86 6.81
C ASN A 186 -18.65 2.44 6.99
N GLY A 187 -17.45 2.33 7.57
CA GLY A 187 -16.79 1.06 7.87
C GLY A 187 -15.80 0.57 6.82
N TRP A 188 -15.87 1.07 5.59
CA TRP A 188 -14.93 0.70 4.52
C TRP A 188 -13.52 1.25 4.78
N THR A 189 -12.50 0.52 4.34
CA THR A 189 -11.09 0.97 4.42
C THR A 189 -10.74 2.00 3.37
N GLY A 190 -11.57 2.12 2.33
CA GLY A 190 -11.46 3.10 1.29
C GLY A 190 -12.42 2.84 0.14
N ILE A 191 -12.68 3.87 -0.63
CA ILE A 191 -13.59 3.88 -1.77
C ILE A 191 -12.82 4.34 -3.00
N GLN A 192 -12.86 3.56 -4.08
CA GLN A 192 -12.26 3.90 -5.36
C GLN A 192 -13.35 4.02 -6.41
N LYS A 193 -13.71 5.25 -6.74
CA LYS A 193 -14.75 5.56 -7.72
C LYS A 193 -14.21 5.46 -9.14
N THR A 194 -14.87 4.66 -9.95
CA THR A 194 -14.45 4.32 -11.31
C THR A 194 -15.62 4.48 -12.29
N PRO A 195 -16.06 5.73 -12.59
CA PRO A 195 -17.30 6.00 -13.30
C PRO A 195 -17.32 5.43 -14.72
N ASN A 196 -16.15 5.27 -15.33
CA ASN A 196 -15.98 4.80 -16.71
C ASN A 196 -15.63 3.31 -16.81
N TYR A 197 -15.56 2.59 -15.66
CA TYR A 197 -15.29 1.16 -15.66
C TYR A 197 -16.52 0.35 -16.05
N ASN A 198 -16.31 -0.65 -16.90
CA ASN A 198 -17.26 -1.72 -17.20
C ASN A 198 -16.59 -3.08 -16.91
N ILE A 199 -17.41 -4.05 -16.50
CA ILE A 199 -16.92 -5.41 -16.23
C ILE A 199 -16.31 -5.97 -17.53
N GLY A 200 -15.04 -6.41 -17.43
CA GLY A 200 -14.29 -6.93 -18.58
C GLY A 200 -13.30 -5.94 -19.20
N ASP A 201 -13.30 -4.68 -18.78
CA ASP A 201 -12.24 -3.73 -19.18
C ASP A 201 -10.88 -4.24 -18.73
N ALA A 202 -9.85 -4.07 -19.57
CA ALA A 202 -8.49 -4.54 -19.28
C ALA A 202 -7.75 -3.66 -18.25
N ALA A 203 -8.13 -2.38 -18.15
CA ALA A 203 -7.57 -1.41 -17.21
C ALA A 203 -8.59 -0.34 -16.88
N ILE A 204 -8.40 0.33 -15.74
CA ILE A 204 -9.26 1.40 -15.24
C ILE A 204 -8.54 2.74 -15.43
N ALA A 205 -9.03 3.54 -16.36
CA ALA A 205 -8.36 4.78 -16.77
C ALA A 205 -8.51 5.93 -15.76
N PHE A 206 -9.63 5.94 -15.02
CA PHE A 206 -9.93 6.99 -14.06
C PHE A 206 -10.35 6.40 -12.72
N ILE A 207 -9.66 6.83 -11.66
CA ILE A 207 -9.89 6.41 -10.28
C ILE A 207 -9.89 7.65 -9.40
N GLU A 208 -10.99 7.88 -8.69
CA GLU A 208 -11.07 8.87 -7.62
C GLU A 208 -11.09 8.12 -6.28
N THR A 209 -10.06 8.33 -5.46
CA THR A 209 -9.88 7.58 -4.21
C THR A 209 -10.26 8.42 -3.00
N ALA A 210 -11.13 7.87 -2.15
CA ALA A 210 -11.45 8.38 -0.82
C ALA A 210 -11.01 7.38 0.25
N ILE A 211 -10.11 7.80 1.14
CA ILE A 211 -9.57 7.03 2.26
C ILE A 211 -10.08 7.53 3.62
N SER A 212 -10.79 8.62 3.62
CA SER A 212 -11.47 9.19 4.79
C SER A 212 -12.52 10.20 4.32
N GLY A 213 -13.44 10.58 5.20
CA GLY A 213 -14.47 11.59 4.95
C GLY A 213 -15.88 11.05 4.94
N ASP A 214 -16.86 11.97 4.84
CA ASP A 214 -18.28 11.66 4.88
C ASP A 214 -18.71 10.96 3.59
N GLY A 215 -18.72 9.66 3.62
CA GLY A 215 -19.13 8.90 2.46
C GLY A 215 -19.10 7.41 2.70
N GLY A 216 -19.84 6.69 1.86
CA GLY A 216 -19.88 5.23 1.87
C GLY A 216 -19.73 4.69 0.47
N CYS A 217 -19.85 3.38 0.37
CA CYS A 217 -19.87 2.70 -0.91
C CYS A 217 -21.05 3.14 -1.77
N THR A 218 -20.79 3.63 -2.97
CA THR A 218 -21.78 4.11 -3.90
C THR A 218 -21.61 3.47 -5.27
N LYS A 219 -22.59 3.66 -6.16
CA LYS A 219 -22.59 3.09 -7.51
C LYS A 219 -21.29 3.40 -8.26
N LYS A 220 -20.79 2.40 -9.00
CA LYS A 220 -19.56 2.46 -9.79
C LYS A 220 -18.31 2.75 -8.94
N CYS A 221 -18.26 2.20 -7.72
CA CYS A 221 -17.11 2.24 -6.85
C CYS A 221 -16.63 0.83 -6.52
N PHE A 222 -15.34 0.68 -6.35
CA PHE A 222 -14.75 -0.42 -5.58
C PHE A 222 -14.68 -0.02 -4.12
N CYS A 223 -15.20 -0.86 -3.25
CA CYS A 223 -15.33 -0.59 -1.83
C CYS A 223 -14.46 -1.60 -1.08
N SER A 224 -13.33 -1.12 -0.59
CA SER A 224 -12.34 -1.92 0.11
C SER A 224 -12.74 -2.11 1.57
N TYR A 225 -12.35 -3.25 2.15
CA TYR A 225 -12.73 -3.64 3.51
C TYR A 225 -11.57 -4.32 4.23
N ALA A 226 -11.57 -4.20 5.54
CA ALA A 226 -10.66 -4.94 6.41
C ALA A 226 -11.22 -6.33 6.69
N CYS A 227 -10.29 -7.29 6.86
CA CYS A 227 -10.57 -8.62 7.40
C CYS A 227 -10.05 -8.73 8.84
N PRO A 228 -10.51 -9.71 9.63
CA PRO A 228 -10.01 -9.97 10.97
C PRO A 228 -8.50 -10.18 11.00
N VAL A 229 -7.90 -10.03 12.17
CA VAL A 229 -6.48 -10.31 12.41
C VAL A 229 -6.11 -11.70 11.91
N GLY A 230 -5.02 -11.83 11.16
CA GLY A 230 -4.60 -13.06 10.51
C GLY A 230 -5.28 -13.38 9.17
N TYR A 231 -6.32 -12.64 8.81
CA TYR A 231 -7.05 -12.82 7.55
C TYR A 231 -6.73 -11.73 6.53
N GLN A 232 -6.88 -12.07 5.27
CA GLN A 232 -6.71 -11.18 4.12
C GLN A 232 -7.99 -11.11 3.28
N LYS A 233 -8.17 -9.97 2.63
CA LYS A 233 -9.21 -9.73 1.64
C LYS A 233 -9.01 -10.63 0.43
N THR A 234 -10.11 -11.16 -0.13
CA THR A 234 -10.09 -12.06 -1.28
C THR A 234 -10.48 -11.38 -2.59
N GLN A 235 -11.06 -10.17 -2.53
CA GLN A 235 -11.71 -9.52 -3.66
C GLN A 235 -10.86 -8.37 -4.22
N TRP A 236 -10.56 -8.46 -5.50
CA TRP A 236 -9.98 -7.41 -6.35
C TRP A 236 -10.26 -7.73 -7.82
N PRO A 237 -10.48 -6.74 -8.71
CA PRO A 237 -10.70 -7.00 -10.12
C PRO A 237 -9.38 -7.38 -10.82
N SER A 238 -9.48 -8.07 -11.96
CA SER A 238 -8.33 -8.29 -12.85
C SER A 238 -7.84 -6.97 -13.47
N ALA A 239 -8.76 -6.06 -13.79
CA ALA A 239 -8.44 -4.71 -14.23
C ALA A 239 -7.90 -3.87 -13.06
N GLN A 240 -6.75 -3.29 -13.23
CA GLN A 240 -6.12 -2.36 -12.30
C GLN A 240 -5.97 -0.99 -12.94
N GLY A 241 -5.54 0.02 -12.20
CA GLY A 241 -5.35 1.36 -12.74
C GLY A 241 -4.41 1.39 -13.93
N ALA A 242 -4.75 2.13 -14.97
CA ALA A 242 -3.94 2.26 -16.19
C ALA A 242 -2.53 2.79 -15.92
N THR A 243 -2.34 3.56 -14.83
CA THR A 243 -1.05 4.04 -14.34
C THR A 243 -0.52 3.21 -13.17
N LYS A 244 -0.96 1.94 -13.08
CA LYS A 244 -0.54 0.92 -12.10
C LYS A 244 -1.07 1.10 -10.68
N GLN A 245 -2.07 1.94 -10.45
CA GLN A 245 -2.75 2.00 -9.15
C GLN A 245 -3.43 0.65 -8.86
N SER A 246 -3.29 0.16 -7.63
CA SER A 246 -4.02 -1.02 -7.19
C SER A 246 -5.48 -0.70 -6.95
N ILE A 247 -6.34 -1.69 -7.21
CA ILE A 247 -7.77 -1.62 -6.94
C ILE A 247 -8.19 -2.88 -6.21
N GLY A 248 -9.03 -2.71 -5.20
CA GLY A 248 -9.53 -3.85 -4.44
C GLY A 248 -10.84 -3.60 -3.72
N GLY A 249 -11.45 -4.70 -3.30
CA GLY A 249 -12.73 -4.71 -2.62
C GLY A 249 -13.87 -5.24 -3.50
N LEU A 250 -15.08 -5.07 -3.01
CA LEU A 250 -16.32 -5.35 -3.72
C LEU A 250 -16.63 -4.23 -4.71
N TYR A 251 -17.26 -4.57 -5.82
CA TYR A 251 -17.74 -3.56 -6.78
C TYR A 251 -19.20 -3.24 -6.51
N CYS A 252 -19.50 -1.96 -6.37
CA CYS A 252 -20.88 -1.47 -6.35
C CYS A 252 -21.35 -1.22 -7.78
N ASN A 253 -22.25 -2.05 -8.27
CA ASN A 253 -22.74 -1.98 -9.64
C ASN A 253 -23.67 -0.78 -9.90
N SER A 254 -24.12 -0.61 -11.15
CA SER A 254 -25.02 0.48 -11.57
C SER A 254 -26.38 0.44 -10.90
N ASP A 255 -26.82 -0.73 -10.44
CA ASP A 255 -28.11 -0.90 -9.76
C ASP A 255 -28.01 -0.58 -8.26
N GLY A 256 -26.78 -0.49 -7.71
CA GLY A 256 -26.53 -0.17 -6.31
C GLY A 256 -26.35 -1.40 -5.41
N TYR A 257 -25.94 -2.51 -5.99
CA TYR A 257 -25.66 -3.75 -5.26
C TYR A 257 -24.18 -4.12 -5.32
N LEU A 258 -23.69 -4.73 -4.25
CA LEU A 258 -22.30 -5.18 -4.13
C LEU A 258 -22.09 -6.49 -4.88
N GLU A 259 -21.05 -6.55 -5.70
CA GLU A 259 -20.65 -7.71 -6.47
C GLU A 259 -19.24 -8.18 -6.12
N LEU A 260 -19.06 -9.51 -6.15
CA LEU A 260 -17.73 -10.12 -6.05
C LEU A 260 -16.90 -9.73 -7.29
N THR A 261 -15.67 -9.30 -7.06
CA THR A 261 -14.71 -8.97 -8.12
C THR A 261 -13.84 -10.16 -8.51
N ARG A 262 -13.82 -11.20 -7.66
CA ARG A 262 -13.26 -12.54 -7.91
C ARG A 262 -14.32 -13.60 -7.60
N PRO A 263 -15.20 -13.91 -8.56
CA PRO A 263 -16.35 -14.81 -8.31
C PRO A 263 -15.98 -16.24 -7.93
N GLU A 264 -14.76 -16.69 -8.19
CA GLU A 264 -14.21 -17.98 -7.74
C GLU A 264 -13.96 -18.02 -6.23
N LYS A 265 -13.72 -16.87 -5.58
CA LYS A 265 -13.62 -16.72 -4.13
C LYS A 265 -14.99 -16.31 -3.58
N LYS A 266 -15.65 -17.22 -2.87
CA LYS A 266 -17.02 -17.01 -2.39
C LYS A 266 -17.10 -16.27 -1.06
N THR A 267 -16.07 -16.35 -0.23
CA THR A 267 -15.95 -15.61 1.04
C THR A 267 -15.21 -14.29 0.84
N LEU A 268 -15.47 -13.30 1.67
CA LEU A 268 -14.81 -11.99 1.59
C LEU A 268 -13.40 -11.98 2.18
N CYS A 269 -13.16 -12.86 3.14
CA CYS A 269 -11.89 -12.98 3.84
C CYS A 269 -11.40 -14.43 3.80
N GLU A 270 -10.10 -14.62 3.75
CA GLU A 270 -9.44 -15.91 3.87
C GLU A 270 -8.25 -15.79 4.82
N GLN A 271 -7.88 -16.91 5.46
CA GLN A 271 -6.73 -16.95 6.34
C GLN A 271 -5.45 -16.86 5.51
N GLY A 272 -4.49 -16.06 5.96
CA GLY A 272 -3.14 -16.03 5.40
C GLY A 272 -2.35 -17.31 5.70
N ALA A 273 -1.11 -17.38 5.25
CA ALA A 273 -0.22 -18.53 5.45
C ALA A 273 0.15 -18.77 6.93
N GLY A 274 -0.17 -17.86 7.84
CA GLY A 274 0.18 -17.95 9.25
C GLY A 274 1.68 -17.84 9.52
N GLY A 275 2.12 -18.33 10.67
CA GLY A 275 3.53 -18.43 11.04
C GLY A 275 4.16 -17.14 11.59
N VAL A 276 3.48 -16.00 11.54
CA VAL A 276 3.99 -14.71 12.02
C VAL A 276 3.06 -14.11 13.05
N THR A 277 3.59 -13.75 14.21
CA THR A 277 2.87 -13.05 15.28
C THR A 277 3.58 -11.76 15.67
N VAL A 278 2.83 -10.83 16.26
CA VAL A 278 3.38 -9.68 16.97
C VAL A 278 3.09 -9.84 18.45
N LYS A 279 4.08 -9.61 19.30
CA LYS A 279 4.00 -9.65 20.76
C LYS A 279 4.30 -8.29 21.34
N ASN A 280 3.43 -7.79 22.17
CA ASN A 280 3.63 -6.52 22.87
C ASN A 280 4.02 -6.78 24.34
N ASP A 281 5.29 -6.59 24.67
CA ASP A 281 5.81 -6.65 26.04
C ASP A 281 6.01 -5.26 26.66
N LEU A 282 5.37 -4.23 26.08
CA LEU A 282 5.32 -2.88 26.64
C LEU A 282 4.12 -2.75 27.59
N ASP A 283 4.09 -1.63 28.32
CA ASP A 283 3.02 -1.23 29.23
C ASP A 283 1.86 -0.46 28.54
N GLN A 284 1.97 -0.21 27.26
CA GLN A 284 0.98 0.48 26.43
C GLN A 284 0.72 -0.30 25.14
N GLN A 285 -0.46 -0.10 24.56
CA GLN A 285 -0.82 -0.68 23.27
C GLN A 285 0.09 -0.15 22.15
N VAL A 286 0.24 -0.94 21.10
CA VAL A 286 0.94 -0.54 19.88
C VAL A 286 0.03 -0.76 18.68
N SER A 287 -0.24 0.29 17.93
CA SER A 287 -0.99 0.19 16.67
C SER A 287 -0.06 -0.18 15.53
N VAL A 288 -0.29 -1.37 14.97
CA VAL A 288 0.40 -1.93 13.81
C VAL A 288 -0.60 -1.96 12.65
N CYS A 289 -0.50 -0.97 11.76
CA CYS A 289 -1.53 -0.70 10.77
C CYS A 289 -1.13 -1.29 9.42
N ARG A 290 -1.91 -2.28 8.92
CA ARG A 290 -1.65 -2.89 7.61
C ARG A 290 -2.15 -1.99 6.49
N THR A 291 -1.37 -1.97 5.41
CA THR A 291 -1.77 -1.34 4.15
C THR A 291 -2.99 -2.05 3.56
N ASP A 292 -3.98 -1.28 3.12
CA ASP A 292 -5.15 -1.72 2.36
C ASP A 292 -4.75 -2.02 0.91
N TYR A 293 -4.17 -3.21 0.69
CA TYR A 293 -3.60 -3.65 -0.57
C TYR A 293 -4.03 -5.08 -0.91
N PRO A 294 -4.47 -5.37 -2.16
CA PRO A 294 -4.82 -4.40 -3.20
C PRO A 294 -6.02 -3.55 -2.79
N GLY A 295 -5.99 -2.27 -3.13
CA GLY A 295 -7.00 -1.28 -2.72
C GLY A 295 -6.43 0.13 -2.73
N THR A 296 -6.77 0.93 -1.73
CA THR A 296 -6.37 2.34 -1.65
C THR A 296 -4.91 2.56 -1.25
N GLU A 297 -4.17 1.52 -0.91
CA GLU A 297 -2.79 1.54 -0.43
C GLU A 297 -2.58 2.37 0.86
N SER A 298 -3.66 2.72 1.55
CA SER A 298 -3.60 3.42 2.84
C SER A 298 -3.39 2.43 4.00
N MET A 299 -2.63 2.84 5.02
CA MET A 299 -2.28 2.02 6.20
C MET A 299 -3.37 2.10 7.28
N VAL A 300 -4.56 1.60 6.99
CA VAL A 300 -5.76 1.81 7.83
C VAL A 300 -6.31 0.56 8.49
N ILE A 301 -5.73 -0.62 8.22
CA ILE A 301 -6.23 -1.89 8.78
C ILE A 301 -5.49 -2.19 10.09
N PRO A 302 -6.15 -2.11 11.25
CA PRO A 302 -5.49 -2.21 12.55
C PRO A 302 -5.17 -3.64 12.96
N THR A 303 -4.01 -3.81 13.58
CA THR A 303 -3.64 -4.90 14.47
C THR A 303 -3.06 -4.24 15.72
N VAL A 304 -3.73 -4.34 16.87
CA VAL A 304 -3.40 -3.53 18.05
C VAL A 304 -3.20 -4.43 19.27
N PRO A 305 -2.00 -5.07 19.39
CA PRO A 305 -1.70 -5.85 20.58
C PRO A 305 -1.67 -4.97 21.82
N GLN A 306 -2.49 -5.34 22.81
CA GLN A 306 -2.50 -4.73 24.13
C GLN A 306 -1.27 -5.16 24.95
N PRO A 307 -0.95 -4.49 26.08
CA PRO A 307 0.12 -4.93 26.96
C PRO A 307 0.05 -6.42 27.30
N GLY A 308 1.13 -7.15 27.02
CA GLY A 308 1.20 -8.59 27.23
C GLY A 308 0.52 -9.47 26.17
N GLU A 309 -0.14 -8.90 25.17
CA GLU A 309 -0.89 -9.62 24.14
C GLU A 309 -0.02 -10.06 22.97
N SER A 310 -0.41 -11.18 22.34
CA SER A 310 0.15 -11.65 21.06
C SER A 310 -0.97 -11.78 20.05
N LEU A 311 -0.77 -11.19 18.84
CA LEU A 311 -1.72 -11.25 17.73
C LEU A 311 -1.05 -11.82 16.49
N VAL A 312 -1.80 -12.59 15.70
CA VAL A 312 -1.32 -13.13 14.43
C VAL A 312 -1.27 -12.00 13.40
N LEU A 313 -0.16 -11.83 12.68
CA LEU A 313 -0.13 -10.99 11.50
C LEU A 313 -0.63 -11.75 10.27
N THR A 314 -1.35 -11.06 9.42
CA THR A 314 -1.70 -11.58 8.09
C THR A 314 -0.42 -11.73 7.28
N ASN A 315 -0.14 -12.96 6.83
CA ASN A 315 1.03 -13.33 6.04
C ASN A 315 0.54 -13.88 4.69
N PRO A 316 0.52 -13.09 3.62
CA PRO A 316 0.01 -13.54 2.33
C PRO A 316 0.83 -14.67 1.73
N LEU A 317 0.14 -15.62 1.08
CA LEU A 317 0.76 -16.68 0.29
C LEU A 317 0.89 -16.21 -1.16
N SER A 318 2.11 -16.08 -1.67
CA SER A 318 2.42 -15.50 -2.99
C SER A 318 1.74 -16.23 -4.17
N SER A 319 1.41 -17.51 -4.03
CA SER A 319 0.73 -18.31 -5.06
C SER A 319 -0.76 -18.03 -5.18
N ASP A 320 -1.40 -17.39 -4.18
CA ASP A 320 -2.85 -17.22 -4.12
C ASP A 320 -3.28 -15.77 -3.82
N TYR A 321 -2.31 -14.90 -3.61
CA TYR A 321 -2.57 -13.51 -3.31
C TYR A 321 -2.37 -12.61 -4.54
N TYR A 322 -2.56 -11.32 -4.36
CA TYR A 322 -2.48 -10.32 -5.42
C TYR A 322 -1.08 -10.26 -6.07
N VAL A 323 -1.09 -10.22 -7.39
CA VAL A 323 0.13 -10.04 -8.20
C VAL A 323 0.09 -8.64 -8.82
N TRP A 324 1.09 -7.82 -8.52
CA TRP A 324 1.23 -6.49 -9.06
C TRP A 324 2.41 -6.45 -10.02
N ASN A 325 2.19 -5.95 -11.24
CA ASN A 325 3.23 -5.80 -12.26
C ASN A 325 4.09 -7.07 -12.44
N ASN A 326 3.43 -8.24 -12.52
CA ASN A 326 4.03 -9.58 -12.63
C ASN A 326 4.90 -10.02 -11.43
N SER A 327 4.79 -9.34 -10.29
CA SER A 327 5.48 -9.73 -9.06
C SER A 327 4.49 -10.04 -7.95
N PRO A 328 4.70 -11.10 -7.17
CA PRO A 328 3.93 -11.38 -5.97
C PRO A 328 4.03 -10.21 -4.98
N THR A 329 2.98 -10.02 -4.21
CA THR A 329 2.92 -8.96 -3.21
C THR A 329 2.92 -9.52 -1.79
N THR A 330 3.33 -8.70 -0.83
CA THR A 330 3.43 -9.01 0.59
C THR A 330 2.52 -8.10 1.41
N ALA A 331 2.31 -8.41 2.68
CA ALA A 331 1.66 -7.49 3.60
C ALA A 331 2.68 -6.51 4.17
N GLN A 332 2.32 -5.23 4.16
CA GLN A 332 3.08 -4.17 4.83
C GLN A 332 2.30 -3.60 6.00
N TYR A 333 3.00 -3.36 7.09
CA TYR A 333 2.49 -2.82 8.33
C TYR A 333 3.29 -1.60 8.76
N TYR A 334 2.60 -0.58 9.19
CA TYR A 334 3.16 0.65 9.75
C TYR A 334 3.11 0.55 11.27
N VAL A 335 4.27 0.56 11.91
CA VAL A 335 4.40 0.43 13.38
C VAL A 335 4.47 1.80 14.01
N ASN A 336 3.46 2.14 14.77
CA ASN A 336 3.37 3.42 15.46
C ASN A 336 4.01 3.37 16.85
N LYS A 337 4.30 4.53 17.43
CA LYS A 337 4.81 4.66 18.80
C LYS A 337 3.82 4.08 19.81
N ALA A 338 4.32 3.66 20.97
CA ALA A 338 3.49 3.13 22.03
C ALA A 338 2.44 4.16 22.51
N GLY A 339 1.24 3.67 22.88
CA GLY A 339 0.15 4.49 23.40
C GLY A 339 -0.73 5.20 22.36
N TYR A 340 -0.45 5.02 21.07
CA TYR A 340 -1.35 5.52 20.02
C TYR A 340 -2.46 4.53 19.73
N GLY A 341 -3.72 4.96 19.85
CA GLY A 341 -4.88 4.17 19.46
C GLY A 341 -5.01 4.06 17.93
N PRO A 342 -5.77 3.08 17.42
CA PRO A 342 -5.91 2.89 15.98
C PRO A 342 -6.57 4.08 15.27
N GLU A 343 -7.42 4.84 15.94
CA GLU A 343 -8.07 6.06 15.45
C GLU A 343 -7.07 7.22 15.22
N ASP A 344 -5.95 7.21 15.96
CA ASP A 344 -4.84 8.17 15.79
C ASP A 344 -3.73 7.66 14.85
N ALA A 345 -3.57 6.35 14.77
CA ALA A 345 -2.44 5.67 14.13
C ALA A 345 -2.79 5.03 12.78
N CYS A 346 -3.94 4.33 12.68
CA CYS A 346 -4.35 3.66 11.45
C CYS A 346 -5.20 4.60 10.58
N VAL A 347 -4.56 5.69 10.17
CA VAL A 347 -5.10 6.77 9.34
C VAL A 347 -4.04 7.22 8.36
N TRP A 348 -4.43 7.85 7.25
CA TRP A 348 -3.44 8.43 6.34
C TRP A 348 -2.58 9.47 7.05
N LYS A 349 -3.23 10.45 7.70
CA LYS A 349 -2.55 11.51 8.44
C LYS A 349 -3.12 11.61 9.85
N SER A 350 -2.27 11.36 10.83
CA SER A 350 -2.61 11.53 12.24
C SER A 350 -2.79 13.00 12.59
N SER A 351 -3.87 13.34 13.29
CA SER A 351 -4.04 14.67 13.87
C SER A 351 -3.17 14.86 15.12
N LYS A 352 -2.87 13.77 15.83
CA LYS A 352 -2.08 13.74 17.06
C LYS A 352 -0.57 13.85 16.80
N ASP A 353 -0.07 13.17 15.77
CA ASP A 353 1.36 13.20 15.38
C ASP A 353 1.48 13.16 13.86
N PRO A 354 1.33 14.32 13.17
CA PRO A 354 1.28 14.38 11.71
C PRO A 354 2.55 13.94 10.99
N LEU A 355 3.69 13.87 11.69
CA LEU A 355 5.00 13.51 11.15
C LEU A 355 5.61 12.25 11.78
N GLY A 356 4.86 11.56 12.66
CA GLY A 356 5.35 10.37 13.36
C GLY A 356 4.33 9.26 13.52
N ALA A 357 3.14 9.38 12.90
CA ALA A 357 2.11 8.35 12.91
C ALA A 357 1.35 8.28 11.57
N GLY A 358 0.55 7.26 11.39
CA GLY A 358 -0.13 7.00 10.13
C GLY A 358 0.86 6.67 9.02
N ASN A 359 0.75 7.33 7.85
CA ASN A 359 1.70 7.17 6.77
C ASN A 359 3.15 7.58 7.16
N TRP A 360 3.29 8.40 8.20
CA TRP A 360 4.58 8.83 8.76
C TRP A 360 5.02 8.03 9.99
N ALA A 361 4.48 6.83 10.20
CA ALA A 361 4.95 5.94 11.26
C ALA A 361 6.47 5.68 11.15
N PRO A 362 7.18 5.43 12.28
CA PRO A 362 8.63 5.32 12.31
C PRO A 362 9.22 4.21 11.45
N ILE A 363 8.62 3.01 11.51
CA ILE A 363 9.12 1.81 10.83
C ILE A 363 8.00 1.01 10.18
N ASN A 364 8.39 0.16 9.26
CA ASN A 364 7.51 -0.80 8.60
C ASN A 364 7.91 -2.23 8.90
N ILE A 365 6.92 -3.13 8.91
CA ILE A 365 7.08 -4.58 8.85
C ILE A 365 6.59 -5.05 7.48
N GLY A 366 7.39 -5.88 6.79
CA GLY A 366 6.97 -6.62 5.61
C GLY A 366 6.89 -8.11 5.92
N THR A 367 5.82 -8.80 5.48
CA THR A 367 5.75 -10.27 5.58
C THR A 367 4.99 -10.88 4.41
N GLY A 368 5.47 -12.05 3.95
CA GLY A 368 4.87 -12.82 2.87
C GLY A 368 5.51 -14.20 2.76
N LYS A 369 4.69 -15.23 2.48
CA LYS A 369 5.16 -16.58 2.18
C LYS A 369 5.39 -16.71 0.69
N SER A 370 6.63 -16.93 0.31
CA SER A 370 7.07 -17.10 -1.07
C SER A 370 6.75 -18.51 -1.60
N SER A 371 6.81 -18.67 -2.92
CA SER A 371 6.61 -19.94 -3.62
C SER A 371 7.70 -20.99 -3.31
N ASP A 372 8.85 -20.56 -2.76
CA ASP A 372 9.91 -21.46 -2.27
C ASP A 372 9.58 -22.12 -0.91
N GLY A 373 8.41 -21.79 -0.33
CA GLY A 373 7.94 -22.29 0.96
C GLY A 373 8.46 -21.52 2.18
N ASN A 374 9.30 -20.51 1.99
CA ASN A 374 9.80 -19.66 3.07
C ASN A 374 8.88 -18.45 3.29
N THR A 375 8.71 -18.05 4.55
CA THR A 375 8.15 -16.75 4.89
C THR A 375 9.29 -15.78 5.17
N TYR A 376 9.31 -14.67 4.45
CA TYR A 376 10.26 -13.58 4.68
C TYR A 376 9.62 -12.53 5.59
N ILE A 377 10.39 -12.05 6.57
CA ILE A 377 9.96 -11.05 7.54
C ILE A 377 11.02 -9.97 7.60
N SER A 378 10.63 -8.74 7.35
CA SER A 378 11.51 -7.57 7.36
C SER A 378 11.01 -6.52 8.34
N ILE A 379 11.94 -5.83 9.00
CA ILE A 379 11.67 -4.57 9.68
C ILE A 379 12.61 -3.50 9.11
N PHE A 380 12.07 -2.32 8.80
CA PHE A 380 12.86 -1.27 8.15
C PHE A 380 12.28 0.12 8.41
N ASN A 381 13.12 1.14 8.29
CA ASN A 381 12.69 2.53 8.43
C ASN A 381 11.66 2.89 7.36
N ASN A 382 10.68 3.68 7.73
CA ASN A 382 9.69 4.26 6.79
C ASN A 382 10.28 5.48 6.05
N ALA A 383 11.52 5.36 5.59
CA ALA A 383 12.22 6.40 4.84
C ALA A 383 12.00 6.23 3.33
N PRO A 384 11.87 7.31 2.54
CA PRO A 384 12.04 8.73 2.93
C PRO A 384 10.79 9.37 3.52
N THR A 385 9.66 8.65 3.63
CA THR A 385 8.35 9.20 4.04
C THR A 385 8.42 9.76 5.46
N SER A 386 9.08 9.04 6.38
CA SER A 386 9.22 9.44 7.77
C SER A 386 10.69 9.48 8.22
N THR A 387 10.98 10.45 9.09
CA THR A 387 12.23 10.52 9.87
C THR A 387 11.97 10.31 11.36
N ALA A 388 10.75 9.93 11.74
CA ALA A 388 10.39 9.65 13.12
C ALA A 388 11.16 8.44 13.65
N LEU A 389 11.46 8.45 14.94
CA LEU A 389 12.10 7.33 15.62
C LEU A 389 11.05 6.58 16.44
N LEU A 390 11.20 5.25 16.48
CA LEU A 390 10.42 4.41 17.36
C LEU A 390 10.90 4.59 18.81
N ASP A 391 9.97 4.51 19.76
CA ASP A 391 10.22 4.72 21.19
C ASP A 391 10.39 3.44 22.01
N PHE A 392 10.57 2.32 21.31
CA PHE A 392 10.81 0.99 21.86
C PHE A 392 11.64 0.14 20.89
N ASN A 393 12.12 -1.00 21.37
CA ASN A 393 12.90 -1.96 20.61
C ASN A 393 12.03 -2.99 19.92
N VAL A 394 12.50 -3.51 18.78
CA VAL A 394 11.83 -4.56 18.02
C VAL A 394 12.83 -5.68 17.72
N GLU A 395 12.44 -6.92 17.97
CA GLU A 395 13.21 -8.09 17.55
C GLU A 395 12.33 -9.15 16.92
N ILE A 396 12.90 -9.93 16.00
CA ILE A 396 12.24 -11.08 15.40
C ILE A 396 12.88 -12.34 15.98
N VAL A 397 12.08 -13.14 16.72
CA VAL A 397 12.50 -14.36 17.37
C VAL A 397 11.68 -15.56 16.94
N GLY A 398 12.16 -16.76 17.18
CA GLY A 398 11.52 -18.02 16.81
C GLY A 398 12.39 -18.86 15.86
N ASP A 399 11.76 -19.56 14.92
CA ASP A 399 12.45 -20.47 13.98
C ASP A 399 13.16 -19.74 12.83
N VAL A 400 13.75 -18.59 13.13
CA VAL A 400 14.37 -17.68 12.15
C VAL A 400 15.77 -18.11 11.74
N ASN A 401 16.12 -17.92 10.47
CA ASN A 401 17.41 -18.29 9.91
C ASN A 401 18.53 -17.27 10.18
N SER A 402 18.18 -16.06 10.64
CA SER A 402 19.13 -14.98 10.93
C SER A 402 18.58 -14.03 11.98
N LYS A 403 19.45 -13.35 12.72
CA LYS A 403 19.05 -12.31 13.67
C LYS A 403 18.59 -11.06 12.92
N CYS A 404 17.42 -10.52 13.28
CA CYS A 404 16.91 -9.24 12.79
C CYS A 404 16.24 -8.50 13.96
N ALA A 405 16.77 -7.33 14.30
CA ALA A 405 16.28 -6.50 15.40
C ALA A 405 16.58 -5.02 15.15
N LEU A 406 15.78 -4.17 15.75
CA LEU A 406 16.00 -2.73 15.95
C LEU A 406 16.15 -2.50 17.45
N VAL A 407 17.34 -2.17 17.90
CA VAL A 407 17.67 -1.95 19.33
C VAL A 407 18.28 -0.56 19.46
N ASP A 408 17.69 0.28 20.31
CA ASP A 408 18.13 1.67 20.55
C ASP A 408 18.35 2.46 19.23
N GLY A 409 17.45 2.25 18.26
CA GLY A 409 17.49 2.90 16.96
C GLY A 409 18.47 2.30 15.94
N VAL A 410 19.15 1.18 16.28
CA VAL A 410 20.15 0.54 15.42
C VAL A 410 19.68 -0.83 14.96
N TYR A 411 19.66 -1.06 13.64
CA TYR A 411 19.34 -2.36 13.06
C TYR A 411 20.50 -3.35 13.17
N THR A 412 20.19 -4.63 13.33
CA THR A 412 21.16 -5.72 13.22
C THR A 412 21.86 -5.65 11.85
N GLY A 413 23.20 -5.63 11.88
CA GLY A 413 24.03 -5.50 10.69
C GLY A 413 24.22 -4.06 10.18
N GLY A 414 23.62 -3.07 10.87
CA GLY A 414 23.64 -1.66 10.46
C GLY A 414 22.64 -1.38 9.35
N GLY A 415 22.65 -0.15 8.81
CA GLY A 415 21.75 0.25 7.73
C GLY A 415 20.37 0.68 8.21
N THR A 416 19.35 0.57 7.32
CA THR A 416 17.99 1.11 7.52
C THR A 416 16.94 0.03 7.71
N GLY A 417 17.35 -1.23 7.86
CA GLY A 417 16.45 -2.37 8.06
C GLY A 417 17.18 -3.69 8.06
N CYS A 418 16.47 -4.75 8.41
CA CYS A 418 16.95 -6.13 8.32
C CYS A 418 15.82 -7.07 7.91
N THR A 419 16.20 -8.25 7.39
CA THR A 419 15.30 -9.31 6.97
C THR A 419 15.75 -10.64 7.52
N THR A 420 14.80 -11.47 7.91
CA THR A 420 15.00 -12.88 8.25
C THR A 420 13.96 -13.75 7.57
N ALA A 421 14.11 -15.06 7.65
CA ALA A 421 13.13 -15.98 7.09
C ALA A 421 12.87 -17.16 8.03
N ILE A 422 11.66 -17.70 7.97
CA ILE A 422 11.27 -18.98 8.54
C ILE A 422 10.93 -19.95 7.41
N SER A 423 11.33 -21.22 7.57
CA SER A 423 11.10 -22.24 6.54
C SER A 423 9.88 -23.11 6.87
N GLY A 424 9.17 -23.53 5.84
CA GLY A 424 8.05 -24.46 5.95
C GLY A 424 6.93 -23.98 6.86
N ASN A 425 6.72 -24.66 8.00
CA ASN A 425 5.72 -24.33 9.02
C ASN A 425 6.33 -23.70 10.29
N GLY A 426 7.56 -23.20 10.20
CA GLY A 426 8.21 -22.48 11.30
C GLY A 426 7.38 -21.29 11.79
N GLN A 427 7.67 -20.84 12.99
CA GLN A 427 6.97 -19.72 13.65
C GLN A 427 7.95 -18.61 13.99
N ALA A 428 7.54 -17.38 13.79
CA ALA A 428 8.28 -16.20 14.21
C ALA A 428 7.39 -15.22 14.97
N THR A 429 7.98 -14.57 15.97
CA THR A 429 7.34 -13.52 16.74
C THR A 429 8.13 -12.23 16.60
N ILE A 430 7.46 -11.18 16.19
CA ILE A 430 7.96 -9.80 16.20
C ILE A 430 7.63 -9.23 17.57
N ARG A 431 8.62 -9.06 18.40
CA ARG A 431 8.49 -8.66 19.80
C ARG A 431 8.78 -7.18 19.96
N PHE A 432 7.89 -6.45 20.61
CA PHE A 432 8.04 -5.05 21.03
C PHE A 432 8.41 -5.02 22.50
N TYR A 433 9.51 -4.36 22.88
CA TYR A 433 10.01 -4.37 24.27
C TYR A 433 10.82 -3.11 24.59
N LYS A 434 10.97 -2.83 25.88
CA LYS A 434 11.96 -1.90 26.43
C LYS A 434 12.98 -2.66 27.26
N ASN A 435 14.22 -2.13 27.32
CA ASN A 435 15.28 -2.67 28.18
C ASN A 435 14.97 -2.43 29.66
#